data_35b428414038b37c942f68a772ba3fdf
#
_entry.id   35b428414038b37c942f68a772ba3fdf
#
_cell.length_a   1.000
_cell.length_b   1.000
_cell.length_c   1.000
_cell.angle_alpha   90.00
_cell.angle_beta   90.00
_cell.angle_gamma   90.00
#
_symmetry.space_group_name_H-M   'P 1'
#
loop_
_entity.id
_entity.type
_entity.pdbx_description
1 polymer ?
#
loop_
_entity_poly.entity_id
_entity_poly.type
_entity_poly.pdbx_seq_one_letter_code
_entity_poly.pdbx_strand_id
1 'polypeptide(L)'
;MIKNRKGSTLIELVVVAAIMGILATVAIPQYAASKEKAYVTAMTADLRNAVSYEEEFAADNHGQYFAGVATMDSPLNGVTPSKDVTVTLTSITIPGSQLETWSASAKHAQSSQRCEMQGGRITCTTENALATGILSTN
;
A
#
# COMPACT_ATOMS: atom_id res chain seq x y z
N MET A 1 59.03 10.70 -27.29
CA MET A 1 57.69 10.75 -27.93
C MET A 1 56.65 10.56 -26.86
N ILE A 2 56.03 11.61 -26.32
CA ILE A 2 55.00 11.52 -25.28
C ILE A 2 53.66 11.32 -26.01
N LYS A 3 53.15 10.09 -26.01
CA LYS A 3 51.89 9.71 -26.63
C LYS A 3 50.75 10.39 -25.87
N ASN A 4 50.06 11.27 -26.55
CA ASN A 4 48.97 12.08 -26.01
C ASN A 4 47.79 11.20 -25.58
N ARG A 5 47.72 10.82 -24.30
CA ARG A 5 46.65 9.94 -23.72
C ARG A 5 45.37 10.71 -23.34
N LYS A 6 45.33 12.02 -23.64
CA LYS A 6 44.19 12.86 -23.21
C LYS A 6 42.89 12.65 -23.98
N GLY A 7 42.95 12.08 -25.19
CA GLY A 7 41.75 11.83 -25.99
C GLY A 7 41.06 10.49 -25.69
N SER A 8 41.82 9.50 -25.17
CA SER A 8 41.30 8.20 -24.82
C SER A 8 40.36 8.25 -23.58
N THR A 9 40.72 9.03 -22.59
CA THR A 9 39.93 9.17 -21.35
C THR A 9 38.63 9.91 -21.56
N LEU A 10 38.51 10.82 -22.50
CA LEU A 10 37.32 11.59 -22.78
C LEU A 10 36.28 10.73 -23.50
N ILE A 11 36.70 9.91 -24.46
CA ILE A 11 35.79 8.96 -25.16
C ILE A 11 35.32 7.87 -24.23
N GLU A 12 36.17 7.35 -23.34
CA GLU A 12 35.79 6.37 -22.31
C GLU A 12 34.70 6.92 -21.41
N LEU A 13 34.83 8.18 -20.94
CA LEU A 13 33.81 8.81 -20.10
C LEU A 13 32.49 8.99 -20.85
N VAL A 14 32.53 9.40 -22.12
CA VAL A 14 31.30 9.58 -22.93
C VAL A 14 30.59 8.26 -23.19
N VAL A 15 31.33 7.19 -23.48
CA VAL A 15 30.76 5.86 -23.69
C VAL A 15 30.08 5.33 -22.40
N VAL A 16 30.72 5.49 -21.25
CA VAL A 16 30.13 5.09 -19.95
C VAL A 16 28.86 5.90 -19.67
N ALA A 17 28.89 7.23 -19.88
CA ALA A 17 27.72 8.07 -19.67
C ALA A 17 26.54 7.70 -20.61
N ALA A 18 26.86 7.38 -21.87
CA ALA A 18 25.86 6.93 -22.83
C ALA A 18 25.18 5.59 -22.40
N ILE A 19 25.98 4.61 -21.97
CA ILE A 19 25.47 3.32 -21.47
C ILE A 19 24.63 3.52 -20.23
N MET A 20 25.09 4.33 -19.25
CA MET A 20 24.31 4.64 -18.05
C MET A 20 22.99 5.34 -18.38
N GLY A 21 22.99 6.25 -19.35
CA GLY A 21 21.78 6.91 -19.83
C GLY A 21 20.73 5.93 -20.37
N ILE A 22 21.16 4.97 -21.17
CA ILE A 22 20.28 3.93 -21.73
C ILE A 22 19.71 3.04 -20.60
N LEU A 23 20.56 2.59 -19.67
CA LEU A 23 20.12 1.74 -18.56
C LEU A 23 19.15 2.48 -17.62
N ALA A 24 19.35 3.76 -17.38
CA ALA A 24 18.50 4.57 -16.52
C ALA A 24 17.05 4.66 -17.04
N THR A 25 16.83 4.68 -18.35
CA THR A 25 15.49 4.76 -18.95
C THR A 25 14.61 3.57 -18.61
N VAL A 26 15.20 2.40 -18.39
CA VAL A 26 14.48 1.17 -18.00
C VAL A 26 14.44 1.02 -16.47
N ALA A 27 15.53 1.35 -15.79
CA ALA A 27 15.66 1.12 -14.35
C ALA A 27 14.70 2.00 -13.52
N ILE A 28 14.52 3.27 -13.89
CA ILE A 28 13.68 4.21 -13.13
C ILE A 28 12.21 3.79 -13.07
N PRO A 29 11.51 3.48 -14.18
CA PRO A 29 10.11 3.06 -14.12
C PRO A 29 9.93 1.71 -13.41
N GLN A 30 10.87 0.78 -13.58
CA GLN A 30 10.84 -0.51 -12.88
C GLN A 30 10.97 -0.35 -11.37
N TYR A 31 11.83 0.55 -10.92
CA TYR A 31 11.99 0.86 -9.51
C TYR A 31 10.71 1.46 -8.91
N ALA A 32 10.08 2.41 -9.60
CA ALA A 32 8.81 3.01 -9.16
C ALA A 32 7.70 1.97 -9.05
N ALA A 33 7.56 1.09 -10.04
CA ALA A 33 6.57 0.01 -10.01
C ALA A 33 6.84 -1.00 -8.88
N SER A 34 8.10 -1.31 -8.59
CA SER A 34 8.48 -2.19 -7.48
C SER A 34 8.16 -1.57 -6.11
N LYS A 35 8.37 -0.27 -5.95
CA LYS A 35 7.98 0.45 -4.73
C LYS A 35 6.47 0.41 -4.51
N GLU A 36 5.66 0.67 -5.54
CA GLU A 36 4.22 0.63 -5.44
C GLU A 36 3.72 -0.76 -5.02
N LYS A 37 4.28 -1.83 -5.59
CA LYS A 37 3.98 -3.21 -5.18
C LYS A 37 4.32 -3.47 -3.70
N ALA A 38 5.43 -2.92 -3.21
CA ALA A 38 5.82 -3.04 -1.82
C ALA A 38 4.82 -2.36 -0.88
N TYR A 39 4.34 -1.16 -1.24
CA TYR A 39 3.31 -0.45 -0.48
C TYR A 39 1.98 -1.21 -0.45
N VAL A 40 1.54 -1.75 -1.58
CA VAL A 40 0.34 -2.60 -1.65
C VAL A 40 0.48 -3.84 -0.79
N THR A 41 1.65 -4.46 -0.79
CA THR A 41 1.94 -5.63 0.04
C THR A 41 1.85 -5.29 1.53
N ALA A 42 2.43 -4.17 1.95
CA ALA A 42 2.34 -3.68 3.34
C ALA A 42 0.89 -3.43 3.74
N MET A 43 0.13 -2.66 2.95
CA MET A 43 -1.28 -2.39 3.20
C MET A 43 -2.12 -3.68 3.30
N THR A 44 -1.86 -4.65 2.43
CA THR A 44 -2.56 -5.94 2.44
C THR A 44 -2.23 -6.77 3.67
N ALA A 45 -0.97 -6.76 4.11
CA ALA A 45 -0.54 -7.44 5.32
C ALA A 45 -1.18 -6.81 6.56
N ASP A 46 -1.21 -5.48 6.65
CA ASP A 46 -1.81 -4.76 7.77
C ASP A 46 -3.33 -4.99 7.84
N LEU A 47 -4.03 -5.05 6.70
CA LEU A 47 -5.44 -5.41 6.66
C LEU A 47 -5.69 -6.85 7.14
N ARG A 48 -4.82 -7.81 6.78
CA ARG A 48 -4.94 -9.19 7.28
C ARG A 48 -4.69 -9.28 8.78
N ASN A 49 -3.73 -8.52 9.29
CA ASN A 49 -3.51 -8.44 10.73
C ASN A 49 -4.71 -7.85 11.44
N ALA A 50 -5.33 -6.80 10.88
CA ALA A 50 -6.54 -6.20 11.42
C ALA A 50 -7.70 -7.22 11.52
N VAL A 51 -7.85 -8.15 10.55
CA VAL A 51 -8.84 -9.25 10.64
C VAL A 51 -8.66 -10.04 11.92
N SER A 52 -7.43 -10.44 12.24
CA SER A 52 -7.17 -11.28 13.41
C SER A 52 -7.52 -10.57 14.72
N TYR A 53 -7.22 -9.27 14.81
CA TYR A 53 -7.56 -8.47 15.99
C TYR A 53 -9.06 -8.18 16.10
N GLU A 54 -9.76 -7.98 14.98
CA GLU A 54 -11.21 -7.81 14.98
C GLU A 54 -11.93 -9.08 15.40
N GLU A 55 -11.50 -10.25 14.92
CA GLU A 55 -12.08 -11.53 15.32
C GLU A 55 -11.82 -11.85 16.81
N GLU A 56 -10.60 -11.53 17.32
CA GLU A 56 -10.29 -11.67 18.73
C GLU A 56 -11.17 -10.73 19.57
N PHE A 57 -11.29 -9.47 19.18
CA PHE A 57 -12.13 -8.51 19.88
C PHE A 57 -13.62 -8.93 19.88
N ALA A 58 -14.12 -9.39 18.75
CA ALA A 58 -15.50 -9.86 18.63
C ALA A 58 -15.78 -11.09 19.52
N ALA A 59 -14.82 -11.99 19.66
CA ALA A 59 -14.95 -13.15 20.54
C ALA A 59 -15.11 -12.73 22.01
N ASP A 60 -14.41 -11.70 22.45
CA ASP A 60 -14.46 -11.19 23.83
C ASP A 60 -15.61 -10.20 24.08
N ASN A 61 -16.19 -9.61 23.02
CA ASN A 61 -17.18 -8.54 23.11
C ASN A 61 -18.54 -8.92 22.48
N HIS A 62 -18.95 -10.18 22.61
CA HIS A 62 -20.28 -10.66 22.20
C HIS A 62 -20.58 -10.44 20.69
N GLY A 63 -19.56 -10.52 19.84
CA GLY A 63 -19.69 -10.34 18.39
C GLY A 63 -19.74 -8.90 17.93
N GLN A 64 -19.33 -7.96 18.78
CA GLN A 64 -19.17 -6.55 18.41
C GLN A 64 -17.77 -6.30 17.83
N TYR A 65 -17.69 -5.42 16.86
CA TYR A 65 -16.44 -5.01 16.22
C TYR A 65 -16.07 -3.56 16.60
N PHE A 66 -14.77 -3.27 16.64
CA PHE A 66 -14.33 -1.90 16.94
C PHE A 66 -14.20 -1.06 15.68
N ALA A 67 -14.31 0.24 15.82
CA ALA A 67 -14.10 1.22 14.76
C ALA A 67 -13.05 2.25 15.17
N GLY A 68 -12.30 2.74 14.23
CA GLY A 68 -11.29 3.78 14.49
C GLY A 68 -10.22 3.82 13.43
N VAL A 69 -9.19 4.61 13.71
CA VAL A 69 -8.03 4.78 12.85
C VAL A 69 -6.78 4.34 13.60
N ALA A 70 -6.05 3.42 13.02
CA ALA A 70 -4.78 2.94 13.53
C ALA A 70 -3.62 3.44 12.66
N THR A 71 -2.54 3.85 13.30
CA THR A 71 -1.26 4.18 12.68
C THR A 71 -0.13 3.52 13.47
N MET A 72 1.08 3.51 12.94
CA MET A 72 2.25 3.00 13.67
C MET A 72 2.45 3.71 15.02
N ASP A 73 2.21 5.02 15.07
CA ASP A 73 2.41 5.85 16.26
C ASP A 73 1.18 5.87 17.19
N SER A 74 0.01 5.42 16.69
CA SER A 74 -1.25 5.34 17.43
C SER A 74 -1.94 4.02 17.10
N PRO A 75 -1.50 2.90 17.71
CA PRO A 75 -2.14 1.60 17.51
C PRO A 75 -3.54 1.57 18.12
N LEU A 76 -4.43 0.79 17.52
CA LEU A 76 -5.81 0.61 17.96
C LEU A 76 -6.09 -0.86 18.25
N ASN A 77 -6.43 -1.22 19.48
CA ASN A 77 -6.78 -2.57 19.93
C ASN A 77 -5.80 -3.66 19.42
N GLY A 78 -4.49 -3.38 19.47
CA GLY A 78 -3.46 -4.28 18.98
C GLY A 78 -3.11 -4.14 17.52
N VAL A 79 -3.96 -3.54 16.69
CA VAL A 79 -3.64 -3.23 15.28
C VAL A 79 -2.57 -2.17 15.23
N THR A 80 -1.37 -2.57 14.82
CA THR A 80 -0.21 -1.68 14.64
C THR A 80 0.20 -1.74 13.18
N PRO A 81 -0.22 -0.77 12.36
CA PRO A 81 0.12 -0.74 10.94
C PRO A 81 1.61 -0.54 10.68
N SER A 82 2.04 -0.92 9.51
CA SER A 82 3.39 -0.65 9.01
C SER A 82 3.67 0.85 8.94
N LYS A 83 4.94 1.21 8.87
CA LYS A 83 5.35 2.62 8.73
C LYS A 83 4.67 3.29 7.54
N ASP A 84 4.19 4.50 7.74
CA ASP A 84 3.49 5.33 6.74
C ASP A 84 2.17 4.70 6.21
N VAL A 85 1.65 3.66 6.85
CA VAL A 85 0.33 3.08 6.59
C VAL A 85 -0.67 3.56 7.64
N THR A 86 -1.84 3.97 7.16
CA THR A 86 -3.01 4.28 7.99
C THR A 86 -4.08 3.23 7.70
N VAL A 87 -4.56 2.54 8.73
CA VAL A 87 -5.68 1.60 8.65
C VAL A 87 -6.90 2.25 9.30
N THR A 88 -7.98 2.31 8.55
CA THR A 88 -9.29 2.79 9.04
C THR A 88 -10.24 1.61 9.13
N LEU A 89 -10.78 1.38 10.31
CA LEU A 89 -11.75 0.32 10.61
C LEU A 89 -13.12 0.94 10.82
N THR A 90 -14.14 0.33 10.28
CA THR A 90 -15.53 0.80 10.37
C THR A 90 -16.42 -0.38 10.73
N SER A 91 -17.12 -0.29 11.85
CA SER A 91 -18.17 -1.23 12.23
C SER A 91 -19.52 -0.71 11.78
N ILE A 92 -20.38 -1.57 11.33
CA ILE A 92 -21.73 -1.26 10.84
C ILE A 92 -22.71 -2.23 11.49
N THR A 93 -23.62 -1.69 12.28
CA THR A 93 -24.74 -2.46 12.83
C THR A 93 -25.81 -2.62 11.76
N ILE A 94 -26.22 -3.86 11.48
CA ILE A 94 -27.27 -4.14 10.49
C ILE A 94 -28.62 -3.75 11.11
N PRO A 95 -29.39 -2.81 10.53
CA PRO A 95 -30.68 -2.40 11.05
C PRO A 95 -31.64 -3.58 11.17
N GLY A 96 -32.19 -3.80 12.39
CA GLY A 96 -33.14 -4.90 12.67
C GLY A 96 -32.48 -6.23 13.03
N SER A 97 -31.16 -6.29 13.15
CA SER A 97 -30.38 -7.42 13.59
C SER A 97 -29.42 -7.00 14.69
N GLN A 98 -29.07 -7.91 15.59
CA GLN A 98 -27.97 -7.70 16.55
C GLN A 98 -26.60 -8.07 15.93
N LEU A 99 -26.59 -8.37 14.65
CA LEU A 99 -25.36 -8.69 13.91
C LEU A 99 -24.67 -7.42 13.48
N GLU A 100 -23.41 -7.30 13.82
CA GLU A 100 -22.49 -6.29 13.30
C GLU A 100 -21.68 -6.85 12.15
N THR A 101 -21.36 -6.02 11.21
CA THR A 101 -20.37 -6.30 10.17
C THR A 101 -19.32 -5.20 10.19
N TRP A 102 -18.17 -5.48 9.65
CA TRP A 102 -17.09 -4.50 9.62
C TRP A 102 -16.40 -4.47 8.26
N SER A 103 -15.73 -3.39 8.01
CA SER A 103 -14.87 -3.17 6.85
C SER A 103 -13.64 -2.41 7.26
N ALA A 104 -12.56 -2.58 6.52
CA ALA A 104 -11.33 -1.84 6.75
C ALA A 104 -10.78 -1.30 5.45
N SER A 105 -10.08 -0.17 5.54
CA SER A 105 -9.31 0.38 4.45
C SER A 105 -7.90 0.72 4.91
N ALA A 106 -6.92 0.49 4.05
CA ALA A 106 -5.53 0.84 4.29
C ALA A 106 -5.01 1.77 3.20
N LYS A 107 -4.28 2.79 3.62
CA LYS A 107 -3.62 3.75 2.72
C LYS A 107 -2.18 3.96 3.16
N HIS A 108 -1.25 3.78 2.24
CA HIS A 108 0.15 4.16 2.46
C HIS A 108 0.36 5.60 1.96
N ALA A 109 1.07 6.43 2.71
CA ALA A 109 1.26 7.86 2.41
C ALA A 109 1.87 8.14 1.03
N GLN A 110 2.73 7.24 0.54
CA GLN A 110 3.42 7.38 -0.74
C GLN A 110 2.81 6.52 -1.87
N SER A 111 1.72 5.80 -1.62
CA SER A 111 1.05 4.97 -2.62
C SER A 111 -0.05 5.75 -3.34
N SER A 112 -0.19 5.52 -4.63
CA SER A 112 -1.34 5.98 -5.42
C SER A 112 -2.57 5.08 -5.23
N GLN A 113 -2.40 3.91 -4.60
CA GLN A 113 -3.46 2.93 -4.36
C GLN A 113 -3.98 3.01 -2.92
N ARG A 114 -5.24 2.57 -2.76
CA ARG A 114 -5.89 2.27 -1.49
C ARG A 114 -6.34 0.82 -1.53
N CYS A 115 -6.14 0.10 -0.44
CA CYS A 115 -6.66 -1.25 -0.28
C CYS A 115 -7.85 -1.23 0.66
N GLU A 116 -8.92 -1.92 0.28
CA GLU A 116 -10.15 -2.04 1.06
C GLU A 116 -10.44 -3.51 1.30
N MET A 117 -10.92 -3.81 2.49
CA MET A 117 -11.37 -5.14 2.87
C MET A 117 -12.85 -5.11 3.21
N GLN A 118 -13.60 -5.99 2.56
CA GLN A 118 -15.02 -6.19 2.80
C GLN A 118 -15.36 -7.66 2.63
N GLY A 119 -16.07 -8.24 3.59
CA GLY A 119 -16.46 -9.65 3.55
C GLY A 119 -15.30 -10.64 3.41
N GLY A 120 -14.13 -10.32 4.01
CA GLY A 120 -12.92 -11.16 3.93
C GLY A 120 -12.13 -11.04 2.62
N ARG A 121 -12.59 -10.24 1.67
CA ARG A 121 -11.89 -9.98 0.41
C ARG A 121 -11.15 -8.64 0.48
N ILE A 122 -9.88 -8.64 0.06
CA ILE A 122 -9.08 -7.42 -0.07
C ILE A 122 -8.97 -7.06 -1.55
N THR A 123 -9.33 -5.82 -1.87
CA THR A 123 -9.20 -5.21 -3.21
C THR A 123 -8.40 -3.93 -3.10
N CYS A 124 -7.40 -3.76 -3.98
CA CYS A 124 -6.60 -2.55 -4.03
C CYS A 124 -6.88 -1.82 -5.35
N THR A 125 -7.24 -0.55 -5.26
CA THR A 125 -7.61 0.29 -6.41
C THR A 125 -6.85 1.60 -6.38
N THR A 126 -6.59 2.16 -7.55
CA THR A 126 -5.99 3.49 -7.67
C THR A 126 -7.02 4.55 -7.29
N GLU A 127 -6.64 5.51 -6.49
CA GLU A 127 -7.53 6.54 -5.93
C GLU A 127 -8.29 7.35 -7.00
N ASN A 128 -7.70 7.51 -8.19
CA ASN A 128 -8.36 8.14 -9.35
C ASN A 128 -9.57 7.34 -9.89
N ALA A 129 -9.62 6.03 -9.69
CA ALA A 129 -10.75 5.20 -10.14
C ALA A 129 -11.99 5.39 -9.25
N LEU A 130 -11.80 5.71 -7.97
CA LEU A 130 -12.88 6.00 -7.03
C LEU A 130 -13.54 7.36 -7.30
N ALA A 131 -12.77 8.35 -7.77
CA ALA A 131 -13.27 9.69 -8.10
C ALA A 131 -14.13 9.73 -9.38
N THR A 132 -14.01 8.72 -10.26
CA THR A 132 -14.70 8.68 -11.56
C THR A 132 -15.98 7.84 -11.57
N GLY A 133 -16.37 7.22 -10.43
CA GLY A 133 -17.65 6.52 -10.30
C GLY A 133 -17.82 5.30 -11.21
N ILE A 134 -16.74 4.72 -11.72
CA ILE A 134 -16.78 3.50 -12.53
C ILE A 134 -16.65 2.29 -11.60
N LEU A 135 -17.65 2.09 -10.74
CA LEU A 135 -17.95 0.77 -10.21
C LEU A 135 -18.90 0.11 -11.19
N SER A 136 -18.35 -0.58 -12.17
CA SER A 136 -19.10 -1.53 -12.97
C SER A 136 -19.57 -2.65 -12.05
N THR A 137 -20.83 -2.58 -11.65
CA THR A 137 -21.56 -3.74 -11.10
C THR A 137 -21.75 -4.73 -12.24
N ASN A 138 -21.07 -5.85 -12.15
CA ASN A 138 -21.43 -7.03 -12.93
C ASN A 138 -21.40 -8.25 -12.03
#